data_18d825c07a3a72070bbcd6ae8b7c40a7
#
_entry.id   18d825c07a3a72070bbcd6ae8b7c40a7
#
_cell.length_a   1.000
_cell.length_b   1.000
_cell.length_c   1.000
_cell.angle_alpha   90.00
_cell.angle_beta   90.00
_cell.angle_gamma   90.00
#
_symmetry.space_group_name_H-M   'P 1'
#
loop_
_entity.id
_entity.type
_entity.pdbx_description
1 polymer ?
#
loop_
_entity_poly.entity_id
_entity_poly.type
_entity_poly.pdbx_seq_one_letter_code
_entity_poly.pdbx_strand_id
1 'polypeptide(L)'
;MLVCVDTAAEIEFCKAAVGAVELSRRAVEDGSVTHATLGIGELLIMVHGETSHLASRAPLSDGSSPVVIYLYLEDVDAVIERAVGAGARVLTPVADQVWGDRMARIVDPQGHVWNLASRVEQPV
;
A
#
# COMPACT_ATOMS: atom_id res chain seq x y z
N MET A 1 -3.43 2.14 -9.82
CA MET A 1 -2.09 2.78 -9.84
C MET A 1 -1.97 3.69 -8.63
N LEU A 2 -0.90 3.54 -7.88
CA LEU A 2 -0.62 4.41 -6.74
C LEU A 2 0.24 5.57 -7.21
N VAL A 3 -0.27 6.78 -7.06
CA VAL A 3 0.47 7.99 -7.43
C VAL A 3 1.22 8.50 -6.20
N CYS A 4 2.50 8.77 -6.33
CA CYS A 4 3.39 9.05 -5.20
C CYS A 4 4.27 10.27 -5.46
N VAL A 5 4.66 10.95 -4.39
CA VAL A 5 5.72 11.96 -4.44
C VAL A 5 7.07 11.29 -4.63
N ASP A 6 7.31 10.23 -3.86
CA ASP A 6 8.55 9.43 -3.92
C ASP A 6 8.22 7.99 -4.30
N THR A 7 8.31 7.70 -5.59
CA THR A 7 7.96 6.39 -6.14
C THR A 7 8.88 5.27 -5.59
N ALA A 8 10.18 5.54 -5.48
CA ALA A 8 11.12 4.56 -4.95
C ALA A 8 10.78 4.19 -3.50
N ALA A 9 10.40 5.16 -2.69
CA ALA A 9 10.00 4.93 -1.31
C ALA A 9 8.75 4.05 -1.22
N GLU A 10 7.77 4.28 -2.09
CA GLU A 10 6.54 3.46 -2.13
C GLU A 10 6.85 2.01 -2.51
N ILE A 11 7.75 1.80 -3.48
CA ILE A 11 8.19 0.46 -3.87
C ILE A 11 8.77 -0.27 -2.66
N GLU A 12 9.68 0.37 -1.94
CA GLU A 12 10.32 -0.23 -0.77
C GLU A 12 9.31 -0.51 0.34
N PHE A 13 8.35 0.39 0.55
CA PHE A 13 7.27 0.16 1.52
C PHE A 13 6.46 -1.09 1.15
N CYS A 14 6.02 -1.19 -0.10
CA CYS A 14 5.21 -2.33 -0.55
C CYS A 14 5.97 -3.65 -0.42
N LYS A 15 7.26 -3.67 -0.72
CA LYS A 15 8.10 -4.86 -0.53
C LYS A 15 8.17 -5.26 0.94
N ALA A 16 8.44 -4.30 1.82
CA ALA A 16 8.63 -4.58 3.24
C ALA A 16 7.33 -4.95 3.95
N ALA A 17 6.24 -4.27 3.63
CA ALA A 17 4.98 -4.41 4.36
C ALA A 17 4.10 -5.54 3.83
N VAL A 18 3.82 -5.54 2.52
CA VAL A 18 2.84 -6.47 1.93
C VAL A 18 3.48 -7.56 1.09
N GLY A 19 4.80 -7.66 1.09
CA GLY A 19 5.51 -8.71 0.38
C GLY A 19 5.49 -8.55 -1.13
N ALA A 20 5.39 -7.33 -1.64
CA ALA A 20 5.37 -7.08 -3.07
C ALA A 20 6.69 -7.50 -3.73
N VAL A 21 6.57 -8.00 -4.96
CA VAL A 21 7.71 -8.34 -5.81
C VAL A 21 7.77 -7.32 -6.94
N GLU A 22 8.93 -6.70 -7.12
CA GLU A 22 9.11 -5.74 -8.21
C GLU A 22 9.27 -6.49 -9.53
N LEU A 23 8.37 -6.24 -10.49
CA LEU A 23 8.38 -6.90 -11.79
C LEU A 23 9.05 -6.04 -12.85
N SER A 24 8.90 -4.72 -12.77
CA SER A 24 9.54 -3.79 -13.69
C SER A 24 9.68 -2.43 -13.05
N ARG A 25 10.63 -1.65 -13.54
CA ARG A 25 10.92 -0.30 -13.04
C ARG A 25 11.36 0.55 -14.22
N ARG A 26 10.91 1.79 -14.25
CA ARG A 26 11.38 2.79 -15.20
C ARG A 26 11.98 3.96 -14.44
N ALA A 27 13.21 4.31 -14.78
CA ALA A 27 13.92 5.45 -14.20
C ALA A 27 14.32 6.44 -15.29
N VAL A 28 14.47 7.71 -14.91
CA VAL A 28 14.99 8.75 -15.78
C VAL A 28 16.49 8.93 -15.53
N GLU A 29 17.17 9.81 -16.31
CA GLU A 29 18.63 9.95 -16.30
C GLU A 29 19.22 10.25 -14.93
N ASP A 30 18.53 10.98 -14.07
CA ASP A 30 19.02 11.30 -12.72
C ASP A 30 18.83 10.16 -11.72
N GLY A 31 18.31 9.01 -12.16
CA GLY A 31 18.05 7.86 -11.31
C GLY A 31 16.68 7.87 -10.62
N SER A 32 15.89 8.92 -10.77
CA SER A 32 14.54 8.97 -10.22
C SER A 32 13.65 7.91 -10.86
N VAL A 33 12.90 7.18 -10.04
CA VAL A 33 11.95 6.18 -10.53
C VAL A 33 10.63 6.87 -10.86
N THR A 34 10.18 6.73 -12.10
CA THR A 34 8.92 7.33 -12.55
C THR A 34 7.76 6.35 -12.55
N HIS A 35 8.04 5.06 -12.66
CA HIS A 35 7.02 4.03 -12.77
C HIS A 35 7.57 2.68 -12.33
N ALA A 36 6.73 1.87 -11.71
CA ALA A 36 7.04 0.47 -11.44
C ALA A 36 5.77 -0.37 -11.47
N THR A 37 5.94 -1.65 -11.79
CA THR A 37 4.89 -2.66 -11.67
C THR A 37 5.31 -3.63 -10.58
N LEU A 38 4.44 -3.85 -9.60
CA LEU A 38 4.67 -4.74 -8.48
C LEU A 38 3.63 -5.87 -8.50
N GLY A 39 4.06 -7.07 -8.09
CA GLY A 39 3.16 -8.19 -7.87
C GLY A 39 2.93 -8.41 -6.39
N ILE A 40 1.68 -8.61 -5.99
CA ILE A 40 1.31 -9.02 -4.64
C ILE A 40 0.46 -10.28 -4.80
N GLY A 41 1.08 -11.47 -4.64
CA GLY A 41 0.42 -12.71 -5.03
C GLY A 41 0.10 -12.68 -6.52
N GLU A 42 -1.16 -12.86 -6.87
CA GLU A 42 -1.63 -12.80 -8.27
C GLU A 42 -2.04 -11.39 -8.70
N LEU A 43 -2.03 -10.43 -7.78
CA LEU A 43 -2.43 -9.07 -8.09
C LEU A 43 -1.26 -8.28 -8.65
N LEU A 44 -1.57 -7.36 -9.56
CA LEU A 44 -0.62 -6.37 -10.05
C LEU A 44 -1.02 -5.01 -9.52
N ILE A 45 -0.03 -4.26 -9.06
CA ILE A 45 -0.22 -2.87 -8.67
C ILE A 45 0.86 -2.05 -9.36
N MET A 46 0.48 -0.88 -9.87
CA MET A 46 1.41 0.03 -10.50
C MET A 46 1.66 1.20 -9.58
N VAL A 47 2.89 1.68 -9.55
CA VAL A 47 3.31 2.85 -8.79
C VAL A 47 3.84 3.88 -9.77
N HIS A 48 3.44 5.13 -9.61
CA HIS A 48 3.78 6.19 -10.57
C HIS A 48 3.98 7.52 -9.84
N GLY A 49 4.89 8.33 -10.35
CA GLY A 49 5.11 9.67 -9.81
C GLY A 49 4.00 10.64 -10.20
N GLU A 50 3.88 11.75 -9.46
CA GLU A 50 2.93 12.80 -9.78
C GLU A 50 3.21 13.40 -11.15
N THR A 51 2.15 13.67 -11.91
CA THR A 51 2.25 14.36 -13.20
C THR A 51 1.12 15.38 -13.32
N SER A 52 1.47 16.65 -13.44
CA SER A 52 0.48 17.73 -13.52
C SER A 52 -0.37 17.65 -14.79
N HIS A 53 0.25 17.29 -15.91
CA HIS A 53 -0.44 17.22 -17.20
C HIS A 53 -1.41 16.03 -17.32
N LEU A 54 -1.27 15.02 -16.47
CA LEU A 54 -2.19 13.90 -16.41
C LEU A 54 -3.12 13.97 -15.20
N ALA A 55 -3.09 15.10 -14.49
CA ALA A 55 -3.88 15.32 -13.27
C ALA A 55 -3.63 14.26 -12.20
N SER A 56 -2.42 13.70 -12.17
CA SER A 56 -2.04 12.65 -11.21
C SER A 56 -1.35 13.28 -10.00
N ARG A 57 -1.94 13.12 -8.84
CA ARG A 57 -1.40 13.63 -7.58
C ARG A 57 -1.39 12.56 -6.52
N ALA A 58 -0.37 12.60 -5.67
CA ALA A 58 -0.32 11.77 -4.47
C ALA A 58 -1.38 12.25 -3.47
N PRO A 59 -1.87 11.35 -2.59
CA PRO A 59 -2.78 11.75 -1.52
C PRO A 59 -2.13 12.73 -0.57
N LEU A 60 -2.96 13.50 0.13
CA LEU A 60 -2.49 14.31 1.27
C LEU A 60 -2.14 13.37 2.41
N SER A 61 -1.09 13.72 3.18
CA SER A 61 -0.63 12.87 4.28
C SER A 61 -1.39 13.13 5.59
N ASP A 62 -2.66 13.51 5.51
CA ASP A 62 -3.51 13.76 6.68
C ASP A 62 -4.25 12.51 7.19
N GLY A 63 -4.01 11.35 6.58
CA GLY A 63 -4.66 10.10 6.97
C GLY A 63 -6.04 9.91 6.36
N SER A 64 -6.42 10.72 5.36
CA SER A 64 -7.68 10.56 4.63
C SER A 64 -7.44 10.40 3.15
N SER A 65 -8.32 9.66 2.48
CA SER A 65 -8.25 9.45 1.04
C SER A 65 -9.64 9.08 0.53
N PRO A 66 -10.04 9.54 -0.66
CA PRO A 66 -11.29 9.10 -1.28
C PRO A 66 -11.24 7.65 -1.72
N VAL A 67 -10.04 7.05 -1.79
CA VAL A 67 -9.86 5.64 -2.14
C VAL A 67 -9.14 4.96 -1.00
N VAL A 68 -9.68 3.84 -0.54
CA VAL A 68 -9.06 2.96 0.46
C VAL A 68 -8.81 1.63 -0.21
N ILE A 69 -7.57 1.15 -0.15
CA ILE A 69 -7.20 -0.14 -0.73
C ILE A 69 -7.51 -1.22 0.29
N TYR A 70 -8.38 -2.16 -0.06
CA TYR A 70 -8.72 -3.27 0.81
C TYR A 70 -7.99 -4.51 0.30
N LEU A 71 -7.01 -5.00 1.06
CA LEU A 71 -6.17 -6.11 0.63
C LEU A 71 -6.20 -7.24 1.64
N TYR A 72 -6.48 -8.45 1.16
CA TYR A 72 -6.42 -9.66 1.97
C TYR A 72 -5.03 -10.27 1.90
N LEU A 73 -4.47 -10.57 3.07
CA LEU A 73 -3.15 -11.18 3.23
C LEU A 73 -3.23 -12.22 4.34
N GLU A 74 -2.28 -13.13 4.36
CA GLU A 74 -2.14 -14.07 5.47
C GLU A 74 -1.50 -13.34 6.66
N ASP A 75 -1.94 -13.68 7.87
CA ASP A 75 -1.38 -13.18 9.13
C ASP A 75 -1.29 -11.65 9.16
N VAL A 76 -2.45 -11.00 9.25
CA VAL A 76 -2.52 -9.54 9.24
C VAL A 76 -1.73 -8.90 10.39
N ASP A 77 -1.63 -9.55 11.55
CA ASP A 77 -0.86 -9.01 12.67
C ASP A 77 0.62 -8.83 12.29
N ALA A 78 1.21 -9.83 11.64
CA ALA A 78 2.59 -9.74 11.16
C ALA A 78 2.74 -8.69 10.06
N VAL A 79 1.75 -8.58 9.17
CA VAL A 79 1.76 -7.57 8.11
C VAL A 79 1.78 -6.16 8.71
N ILE A 80 0.95 -5.91 9.70
CA ILE A 80 0.89 -4.58 10.34
C ILE A 80 2.20 -4.26 11.06
N GLU A 81 2.83 -5.23 11.73
CA GLU A 81 4.15 -5.03 12.33
C GLU A 81 5.17 -4.59 11.29
N ARG A 82 5.22 -5.28 10.14
CA ARG A 82 6.15 -4.91 9.06
C ARG A 82 5.82 -3.53 8.48
N ALA A 83 4.53 -3.22 8.31
CA ALA A 83 4.11 -1.93 7.77
C ALA A 83 4.52 -0.78 8.68
N VAL A 84 4.31 -0.92 9.98
CA VAL A 84 4.74 0.10 10.96
C VAL A 84 6.26 0.24 10.94
N GLY A 85 6.99 -0.87 10.89
CA GLY A 85 8.44 -0.86 10.78
C GLY A 85 8.95 -0.20 9.50
N ALA A 86 8.14 -0.18 8.44
CA ALA A 86 8.45 0.47 7.17
C ALA A 86 7.91 1.90 7.08
N GLY A 87 7.36 2.46 8.15
CA GLY A 87 6.96 3.85 8.23
C GLY A 87 5.48 4.14 8.16
N ALA A 88 4.62 3.12 8.13
CA ALA A 88 3.18 3.33 8.14
C ALA A 88 2.70 3.79 9.52
N ARG A 89 1.59 4.53 9.51
CA ARG A 89 0.89 4.95 10.74
C ARG A 89 -0.43 4.20 10.83
N VAL A 90 -0.74 3.65 12.00
CA VAL A 90 -2.00 2.94 12.22
C VAL A 90 -3.12 3.94 12.49
N LEU A 91 -4.18 3.86 11.69
CA LEU A 91 -5.39 4.67 11.86
C LEU A 91 -6.45 3.91 12.66
N THR A 92 -6.59 2.61 12.39
CA THR A 92 -7.49 1.72 13.12
C THR A 92 -6.69 0.47 13.52
N PRO A 93 -6.55 0.19 14.82
CA PRO A 93 -5.79 -0.99 15.29
C PRO A 93 -6.38 -2.30 14.78
N VAL A 94 -5.52 -3.33 14.69
CA VAL A 94 -5.96 -4.68 14.32
C VAL A 94 -7.02 -5.17 15.29
N ALA A 95 -8.14 -5.62 14.74
CA ALA A 95 -9.21 -6.22 15.52
C ALA A 95 -10.09 -7.08 14.62
N ASP A 96 -10.77 -8.06 15.22
CA ASP A 96 -11.77 -8.85 14.52
C ASP A 96 -13.00 -7.98 14.26
N GLN A 97 -13.45 -7.97 13.03
CA GLN A 97 -14.58 -7.17 12.59
C GLN A 97 -15.84 -8.02 12.50
N VAL A 98 -17.00 -7.39 12.57
CA VAL A 98 -18.29 -8.10 12.56
C VAL A 98 -18.56 -8.84 11.26
N TRP A 99 -17.87 -8.47 10.17
CA TRP A 99 -18.05 -9.10 8.85
C TRP A 99 -17.11 -10.27 8.58
N GLY A 100 -16.36 -10.74 9.59
CA GLY A 100 -15.55 -11.95 9.49
C GLY A 100 -14.08 -11.72 9.08
N ASP A 101 -13.63 -10.48 9.07
CA ASP A 101 -12.24 -10.15 8.81
C ASP A 101 -11.54 -9.71 10.11
N ARG A 102 -10.27 -10.04 10.20
CA ARG A 102 -9.37 -9.38 11.15
C ARG A 102 -8.64 -8.30 10.37
N MET A 103 -8.84 -7.04 10.72
CA MET A 103 -8.44 -5.92 9.87
C MET A 103 -7.83 -4.78 10.68
N ALA A 104 -6.89 -4.09 10.06
CA ALA A 104 -6.39 -2.79 10.51
C ALA A 104 -6.40 -1.81 9.35
N ARG A 105 -6.53 -0.54 9.66
CA ARG A 105 -6.35 0.53 8.67
C ARG A 105 -5.08 1.27 8.95
N ILE A 106 -4.28 1.47 7.91
CA ILE A 106 -3.03 2.22 7.98
C ILE A 106 -2.99 3.29 6.91
N VAL A 107 -2.13 4.28 7.12
CA VAL A 107 -1.70 5.19 6.05
C VAL A 107 -0.22 4.95 5.82
N ASP A 108 0.15 4.76 4.56
CA ASP A 108 1.55 4.51 4.21
C ASP A 108 2.35 5.82 4.14
N PRO A 109 3.70 5.76 3.99
CA PRO A 109 4.51 6.98 3.97
C PRO A 109 4.18 7.95 2.83
N GLN A 110 3.52 7.49 1.78
CA GLN A 110 3.13 8.33 0.63
C GLN A 110 1.68 8.81 0.71
N GLY A 111 0.99 8.52 1.82
CA GLY A 111 -0.37 8.99 2.07
C GLY A 111 -1.48 8.08 1.59
N HIS A 112 -1.17 6.92 1.02
CA HIS A 112 -2.19 5.96 0.62
C HIS A 112 -2.76 5.23 1.83
N VAL A 113 -4.09 5.07 1.86
CA VAL A 113 -4.80 4.43 2.96
C VAL A 113 -5.12 3.00 2.57
N TRP A 114 -4.79 2.06 3.45
CA TRP A 114 -4.99 0.64 3.24
C TRP A 114 -5.78 0.03 4.38
N ASN A 115 -6.76 -0.79 4.05
CA ASN A 115 -7.32 -1.77 4.97
C ASN A 115 -6.62 -3.09 4.68
N LEU A 116 -5.81 -3.56 5.62
CA LEU A 116 -5.10 -4.84 5.49
C LEU A 116 -5.82 -5.85 6.37
N ALA A 117 -6.15 -7.00 5.81
CA ALA A 117 -7.03 -7.94 6.46
C ALA A 117 -6.64 -9.40 6.24
N SER A 118 -7.00 -10.23 7.20
CA SER A 118 -7.01 -11.69 7.06
C SER A 118 -8.41 -12.18 7.39
N ARG A 119 -8.89 -13.20 6.71
CA ARG A 119 -10.19 -13.78 7.01
C ARG A 119 -10.08 -14.66 8.26
N VAL A 120 -10.94 -14.41 9.23
CA VAL A 120 -11.01 -15.23 10.46
C VAL A 120 -12.15 -16.22 10.40
N GLU A 121 -13.13 -16.01 9.50
CA GLU A 121 -14.23 -16.92 9.27
C GLU A 121 -14.40 -17.18 7.78
N GLN A 122 -14.74 -18.42 7.43
CA GLN A 122 -15.03 -18.74 6.04
C GLN A 122 -16.50 -18.41 5.75
N PRO A 123 -16.79 -17.80 4.59
CA PRO A 123 -18.18 -17.62 4.17
C PRO A 123 -18.88 -18.96 4.07
N VAL A 124 -20.07 -19.04 4.55
CA VAL A 124 -20.88 -20.26 4.49
C VAL A 124 -21.64 -20.34 3.18
#